data_c5ce0099fed081215e29923581c733ca
#
_entry.id   c5ce0099fed081215e29923581c733ca
#
_cell.length_a   1.000
_cell.length_b   1.000
_cell.length_c   1.000
_cell.angle_alpha   90.00
_cell.angle_beta   90.00
_cell.angle_gamma   90.00
#
_symmetry.space_group_name_H-M   'P 1'
#
loop_
_entity.id
_entity.type
_entity.pdbx_description
1 polymer ?
#
loop_
_entity_poly.entity_id
_entity_poly.type
_entity_poly.pdbx_seq_one_letter_code
_entity_poly.pdbx_strand_id
1 'polypeptide(L)'
;MAQIHNLENKSRFGIRYIAGFGVLVSALLLSGWFAFFTFLPIKSAMEVVTDLEEKFLPRAEGMVLDFVSLSEPSVIITSDNQVLDELHDGLNRDPIKLSEVPPFVINTLLAAEDSNYYQHEGIDFIAILSAVVDNLRGVTRGGSTITSQVAKQSFVGDEISIRRKVAEAVVAAELERRYTKDQILEYYINSIYWGAGAYGLQSASSEYFNKDVTELTLDEAATLVVIIRSPAYYNPRKYPDRVLERRNDVLDVMLKEGFIVDIQHRSAKLAPLTIAEPNTLSNKAEHVSAEVRRRLLNDPQFAVLGSTNEERKKALFGCPSDDTSCTGGGGLTIEITVNLELQNHANEVLNKWVPSEIVDTELEEPEPKPTGVITLINNKTGAIEVMA
;
A
#
# COMPACT_ATOMS: atom_id res chain seq x y z
N MET A 1 -54.75 -29.17 -42.99
CA MET A 1 -55.03 -28.58 -41.64
C MET A 1 -54.59 -29.46 -40.45
N ALA A 2 -54.45 -30.77 -40.60
CA ALA A 2 -54.04 -31.67 -39.47
C ALA A 2 -52.56 -31.64 -39.10
N GLN A 3 -51.66 -31.20 -39.99
CA GLN A 3 -50.20 -31.13 -39.72
C GLN A 3 -49.75 -29.90 -38.91
N ILE A 4 -50.50 -28.80 -38.96
CA ILE A 4 -50.16 -27.57 -38.21
C ILE A 4 -50.54 -27.72 -36.73
N HIS A 5 -51.59 -28.43 -36.43
CA HIS A 5 -52.05 -28.67 -35.04
C HIS A 5 -51.08 -29.56 -34.23
N ASN A 6 -50.26 -30.39 -34.90
CA ASN A 6 -49.32 -31.30 -34.25
C ASN A 6 -47.98 -30.64 -33.90
N LEU A 7 -47.61 -29.54 -34.58
CA LEU A 7 -46.38 -28.76 -34.30
C LEU A 7 -46.56 -27.77 -33.14
N GLU A 8 -47.78 -27.19 -33.00
CA GLU A 8 -48.07 -26.30 -31.87
C GLU A 8 -48.18 -27.11 -30.55
N ASN A 9 -48.64 -28.31 -30.57
CA ASN A 9 -48.74 -29.17 -29.38
C ASN A 9 -47.35 -29.68 -28.91
N LYS A 10 -46.39 -29.92 -29.82
CA LYS A 10 -45.01 -30.28 -29.47
C LYS A 10 -44.20 -29.10 -28.88
N SER A 11 -44.42 -27.88 -29.32
CA SER A 11 -43.73 -26.69 -28.78
C SER A 11 -44.25 -26.32 -27.38
N ARG A 12 -45.53 -26.45 -27.14
CA ARG A 12 -46.15 -26.23 -25.82
C ARG A 12 -45.75 -27.31 -24.79
N PHE A 13 -45.50 -28.53 -25.22
CA PHE A 13 -44.98 -29.60 -24.34
C PHE A 13 -43.51 -29.35 -23.97
N GLY A 14 -42.66 -28.92 -24.90
CA GLY A 14 -41.26 -28.60 -24.63
C GLY A 14 -41.07 -27.40 -23.66
N ILE A 15 -41.87 -26.34 -23.84
CA ILE A 15 -41.83 -25.16 -22.97
C ILE A 15 -42.30 -25.47 -21.55
N ARG A 16 -43.32 -26.32 -21.38
CA ARG A 16 -43.80 -26.75 -20.06
C ARG A 16 -42.77 -27.62 -19.33
N TYR A 17 -42.01 -28.48 -20.03
CA TYR A 17 -40.94 -29.29 -19.45
C TYR A 17 -39.72 -28.41 -19.04
N ILE A 18 -39.34 -27.43 -19.85
CA ILE A 18 -38.25 -26.50 -19.54
C ILE A 18 -38.64 -25.60 -18.33
N ALA A 19 -39.89 -25.11 -18.31
CA ALA A 19 -40.38 -24.32 -17.19
C ALA A 19 -40.52 -25.19 -15.90
N GLY A 20 -41.00 -26.41 -16.01
CA GLY A 20 -41.10 -27.37 -14.89
C GLY A 20 -39.73 -27.77 -14.35
N PHE A 21 -38.74 -27.99 -15.24
CA PHE A 21 -37.36 -28.27 -14.85
C PHE A 21 -36.69 -27.06 -14.16
N GLY A 22 -36.90 -25.85 -14.67
CA GLY A 22 -36.44 -24.62 -14.04
C GLY A 22 -37.00 -24.41 -12.63
N VAL A 23 -38.29 -24.63 -12.44
CA VAL A 23 -38.95 -24.60 -11.12
C VAL A 23 -38.41 -25.68 -10.19
N LEU A 24 -38.15 -26.88 -10.70
CA LEU A 24 -37.61 -28.00 -9.92
C LEU A 24 -36.16 -27.74 -9.48
N VAL A 25 -35.33 -27.19 -10.36
CA VAL A 25 -33.94 -26.77 -10.05
C VAL A 25 -33.93 -25.61 -9.04
N SER A 26 -34.82 -24.64 -9.21
CA SER A 26 -34.96 -23.54 -8.24
C SER A 26 -35.48 -24.04 -6.88
N ALA A 27 -36.41 -24.97 -6.85
CA ALA A 27 -36.89 -25.59 -5.63
C ALA A 27 -35.81 -26.46 -4.96
N LEU A 28 -35.00 -27.19 -5.74
CA LEU A 28 -33.88 -27.97 -5.23
C LEU A 28 -32.76 -27.07 -4.71
N LEU A 29 -32.46 -25.95 -5.36
CA LEU A 29 -31.52 -24.96 -4.87
C LEU A 29 -32.02 -24.26 -3.60
N LEU A 30 -33.32 -23.91 -3.55
CA LEU A 30 -33.93 -23.32 -2.35
C LEU A 30 -34.07 -24.36 -1.23
N SER A 31 -34.40 -25.62 -1.53
CA SER A 31 -34.43 -26.67 -0.52
C SER A 31 -33.06 -27.13 -0.08
N GLY A 32 -32.07 -27.12 -0.97
CA GLY A 32 -30.64 -27.30 -0.61
C GLY A 32 -30.10 -26.15 0.28
N TRP A 33 -30.46 -24.92 -0.03
CA TRP A 33 -30.22 -23.77 0.82
C TRP A 33 -30.94 -23.86 2.16
N PHE A 34 -32.22 -24.22 2.14
CA PHE A 34 -33.02 -24.41 3.36
C PHE A 34 -32.54 -25.60 4.17
N ALA A 35 -32.15 -26.71 3.53
CA ALA A 35 -31.54 -27.86 4.19
C ALA A 35 -30.14 -27.55 4.74
N PHE A 36 -29.31 -26.76 4.02
CA PHE A 36 -28.02 -26.29 4.52
C PHE A 36 -28.19 -25.40 5.76
N PHE A 37 -29.20 -24.54 5.80
CA PHE A 37 -29.51 -23.72 6.97
C PHE A 37 -30.29 -24.44 8.07
N THR A 38 -31.04 -25.51 7.75
CA THR A 38 -31.82 -26.25 8.75
C THR A 38 -31.16 -27.54 9.24
N PHE A 39 -30.22 -28.13 8.46
CA PHE A 39 -29.48 -29.36 8.81
C PHE A 39 -28.02 -29.12 9.23
N LEU A 40 -27.47 -27.92 9.09
CA LEU A 40 -26.41 -27.53 10.04
C LEU A 40 -27.13 -27.57 11.40
N PRO A 41 -26.79 -28.49 12.31
CA PRO A 41 -27.44 -28.47 13.61
C PRO A 41 -27.22 -27.06 14.14
N ILE A 42 -28.31 -26.37 14.48
CA ILE A 42 -28.30 -25.03 15.09
C ILE A 42 -27.25 -24.99 16.21
N LYS A 43 -26.98 -26.11 16.80
CA LYS A 43 -25.92 -26.37 17.76
C LYS A 43 -24.50 -26.13 17.21
N SER A 44 -24.16 -26.61 16.01
CA SER A 44 -22.82 -26.39 15.45
C SER A 44 -22.67 -25.01 14.81
N ALA A 45 -23.73 -24.40 14.32
CA ALA A 45 -23.70 -22.98 13.92
C ALA A 45 -23.57 -22.07 15.16
N MET A 46 -24.29 -22.41 16.23
CA MET A 46 -24.20 -21.69 17.52
C MET A 46 -22.84 -21.92 18.20
N GLU A 47 -22.28 -23.14 18.13
CA GLU A 47 -20.91 -23.43 18.62
C GLU A 47 -19.84 -22.71 17.79
N VAL A 48 -20.02 -22.57 16.48
CA VAL A 48 -19.11 -21.75 15.64
C VAL A 48 -19.29 -20.26 15.95
N VAL A 49 -20.52 -19.78 16.15
CA VAL A 49 -20.77 -18.38 16.54
C VAL A 49 -20.27 -18.13 17.96
N THR A 50 -20.51 -19.02 18.91
CA THR A 50 -19.98 -18.86 20.28
C THR A 50 -18.47 -19.06 20.36
N ASP A 51 -17.84 -19.94 19.56
CA ASP A 51 -16.39 -20.08 19.47
C ASP A 51 -15.77 -18.83 18.76
N LEU A 52 -16.50 -18.22 17.84
CA LEU A 52 -16.14 -16.94 17.21
C LEU A 52 -16.37 -15.77 18.19
N GLU A 53 -17.48 -15.74 18.90
CA GLU A 53 -17.74 -14.76 19.96
C GLU A 53 -16.72 -14.88 21.08
N GLU A 54 -16.43 -16.07 21.58
CA GLU A 54 -15.50 -16.31 22.70
C GLU A 54 -14.03 -16.05 22.32
N LYS A 55 -13.64 -16.30 21.07
CA LYS A 55 -12.26 -16.08 20.59
C LYS A 55 -11.97 -14.72 19.94
N PHE A 56 -12.99 -14.11 19.36
CA PHE A 56 -12.79 -12.89 18.55
C PHE A 56 -13.55 -11.68 19.07
N LEU A 57 -14.75 -11.82 19.65
CA LEU A 57 -15.48 -10.68 20.23
C LEU A 57 -14.82 -10.13 21.51
N PRO A 58 -14.35 -10.93 22.49
CA PRO A 58 -13.60 -10.38 23.62
C PRO A 58 -12.25 -9.77 23.17
N ARG A 59 -11.67 -10.27 22.08
CA ARG A 59 -10.52 -9.62 21.47
C ARG A 59 -10.90 -8.33 20.75
N ALA A 60 -12.04 -8.23 20.11
CA ALA A 60 -12.49 -7.00 19.47
C ALA A 60 -12.95 -5.94 20.49
N GLU A 61 -13.64 -6.33 21.57
CA GLU A 61 -14.02 -5.43 22.67
C GLU A 61 -12.85 -5.03 23.57
N GLY A 62 -11.85 -5.92 23.72
CA GLY A 62 -10.61 -5.67 24.46
C GLY A 62 -9.40 -5.30 23.59
N MET A 63 -9.52 -5.35 22.27
CA MET A 63 -8.48 -4.87 21.38
C MET A 63 -8.39 -3.35 21.49
N VAL A 64 -7.18 -2.89 21.74
CA VAL A 64 -6.80 -1.51 21.46
C VAL A 64 -6.82 -1.42 19.92
N LEU A 65 -8.00 -1.15 19.36
CA LEU A 65 -8.17 -0.84 17.92
C LEU A 65 -7.85 0.64 17.67
N ASP A 66 -6.87 1.16 18.41
CA ASP A 66 -6.38 2.50 18.12
C ASP A 66 -5.51 2.42 16.89
N PHE A 67 -5.79 3.29 15.93
CA PHE A 67 -4.88 3.49 14.83
C PHE A 67 -3.53 3.90 15.42
N VAL A 68 -2.56 3.03 15.25
CA VAL A 68 -1.20 3.31 15.67
C VAL A 68 -0.79 4.61 14.99
N SER A 69 -0.28 5.57 15.76
CA SER A 69 0.32 6.77 15.18
C SER A 69 1.39 6.31 14.19
N LEU A 70 1.16 6.56 12.92
CA LEU A 70 2.08 6.16 11.87
C LEU A 70 3.38 6.92 12.10
N SER A 71 4.49 6.22 12.05
CA SER A 71 5.82 6.80 12.22
C SER A 71 6.11 7.76 11.08
N GLU A 72 6.51 8.97 11.40
CA GLU A 72 7.05 9.90 10.44
C GLU A 72 8.55 9.59 10.24
N PRO A 73 9.11 9.71 9.01
CA PRO A 73 10.54 9.56 8.82
C PRO A 73 11.30 10.67 9.55
N SER A 74 12.40 10.31 10.20
CA SER A 74 13.33 11.34 10.64
C SER A 74 14.21 11.77 9.47
N VAL A 75 14.51 13.06 9.35
CA VAL A 75 15.26 13.59 8.22
C VAL A 75 16.63 14.10 8.67
N ILE A 76 17.66 13.83 7.87
CA ILE A 76 18.98 14.44 8.02
C ILE A 76 19.04 15.63 7.07
N ILE A 77 19.25 16.82 7.62
CA ILE A 77 19.43 18.04 6.85
C ILE A 77 20.86 18.58 6.99
N THR A 78 21.39 19.06 5.89
CA THR A 78 22.73 19.62 5.80
C THR A 78 22.77 21.07 6.26
N SER A 79 23.96 21.62 6.45
CA SER A 79 24.15 23.02 6.87
C SER A 79 23.64 24.06 5.86
N ASP A 80 23.41 23.66 4.62
CA ASP A 80 22.78 24.44 3.55
C ASP A 80 21.29 24.12 3.37
N ASN A 81 20.63 23.53 4.41
CA ASN A 81 19.21 23.22 4.47
C ASN A 81 18.71 22.28 3.36
N GLN A 82 19.54 21.38 2.88
CA GLN A 82 19.12 20.34 1.94
C GLN A 82 18.89 19.01 2.67
N VAL A 83 17.89 18.26 2.24
CA VAL A 83 17.68 16.91 2.76
C VAL A 83 18.77 16.00 2.21
N LEU A 84 19.57 15.42 3.12
CA LEU A 84 20.60 14.46 2.79
C LEU A 84 20.06 13.04 2.75
N ASP A 85 19.23 12.68 3.74
CA ASP A 85 18.69 11.33 3.88
C ASP A 85 17.41 11.35 4.73
N GLU A 86 16.54 10.38 4.48
CA GLU A 86 15.37 10.10 5.29
C GLU A 86 15.62 8.81 6.08
N LEU A 87 15.57 8.91 7.38
CA LEU A 87 15.82 7.78 8.27
C LEU A 87 14.52 7.01 8.52
N HIS A 88 14.40 5.84 7.93
CA HIS A 88 13.31 4.90 8.16
C HIS A 88 13.87 3.49 8.44
N ASP A 89 13.14 2.67 9.19
CA ASP A 89 13.51 1.27 9.46
C ASP A 89 13.01 0.34 8.34
N GLY A 90 13.44 0.62 7.11
CA GLY A 90 12.99 -0.12 5.91
C GLY A 90 11.58 0.22 5.43
N LEU A 91 10.84 1.06 6.15
CA LEU A 91 9.50 1.52 5.80
C LEU A 91 9.55 3.00 5.43
N ASN A 92 9.60 3.30 4.15
CA ASN A 92 9.44 4.67 3.67
C ASN A 92 7.97 5.07 3.82
N ARG A 93 7.66 5.92 4.81
CA ARG A 93 6.32 6.47 5.08
C ARG A 93 6.40 7.97 5.22
N ASP A 94 5.56 8.63 4.46
CA ASP A 94 5.33 10.07 4.56
C ASP A 94 3.80 10.27 4.70
N PRO A 95 3.29 10.37 5.95
CA PRO A 95 1.86 10.45 6.20
C PRO A 95 1.28 11.79 5.71
N ILE A 96 0.15 11.72 5.03
CA ILE A 96 -0.58 12.87 4.52
C ILE A 96 -2.01 12.89 5.08
N LYS A 97 -2.54 14.07 5.36
CA LYS A 97 -3.96 14.20 5.73
C LYS A 97 -4.85 13.97 4.53
N LEU A 98 -5.98 13.30 4.75
CA LEU A 98 -6.96 13.07 3.69
C LEU A 98 -7.41 14.39 3.02
N SER A 99 -7.51 15.46 3.80
CA SER A 99 -7.89 16.79 3.30
C SER A 99 -6.87 17.44 2.35
N GLU A 100 -5.64 16.95 2.33
CA GLU A 100 -4.56 17.45 1.48
C GLU A 100 -4.48 16.66 0.16
N VAL A 101 -5.11 15.48 0.10
CA VAL A 101 -5.13 14.64 -1.12
C VAL A 101 -6.17 15.18 -2.10
N PRO A 102 -5.81 15.38 -3.38
CA PRO A 102 -6.76 15.83 -4.39
C PRO A 102 -7.96 14.88 -4.52
N PRO A 103 -9.19 15.40 -4.62
CA PRO A 103 -10.40 14.57 -4.66
C PRO A 103 -10.41 13.52 -5.76
N PHE A 104 -9.81 13.81 -6.92
CA PHE A 104 -9.76 12.84 -8.02
C PHE A 104 -8.85 11.64 -7.71
N VAL A 105 -7.80 11.81 -6.89
CA VAL A 105 -6.92 10.71 -6.45
C VAL A 105 -7.72 9.77 -5.55
N ILE A 106 -8.46 10.33 -4.59
CA ILE A 106 -9.36 9.55 -3.70
C ILE A 106 -10.44 8.85 -4.53
N ASN A 107 -11.08 9.54 -5.46
CA ASN A 107 -12.09 8.96 -6.32
C ASN A 107 -11.53 7.81 -7.18
N THR A 108 -10.29 7.91 -7.64
CA THR A 108 -9.60 6.84 -8.38
C THR A 108 -9.41 5.62 -7.49
N LEU A 109 -8.95 5.82 -6.25
CA LEU A 109 -8.80 4.76 -5.27
C LEU A 109 -10.13 4.06 -4.97
N LEU A 110 -11.17 4.84 -4.67
CA LEU A 110 -12.50 4.32 -4.38
C LEU A 110 -13.10 3.57 -5.57
N ALA A 111 -12.98 4.09 -6.78
CA ALA A 111 -13.49 3.44 -7.98
C ALA A 111 -12.89 2.05 -8.21
N ALA A 112 -11.61 1.87 -7.87
CA ALA A 112 -10.90 0.63 -8.09
C ALA A 112 -11.05 -0.38 -6.95
N GLU A 113 -11.04 0.09 -5.69
CA GLU A 113 -10.97 -0.75 -4.51
C GLU A 113 -12.35 -0.92 -3.83
N ASP A 114 -13.15 0.16 -3.76
CA ASP A 114 -14.40 0.16 -3.00
C ASP A 114 -15.33 1.31 -3.44
N SER A 115 -16.01 1.15 -4.58
CA SER A 115 -16.82 2.21 -5.17
C SER A 115 -18.00 2.67 -4.30
N ASN A 116 -18.45 1.83 -3.36
CA ASN A 116 -19.54 2.10 -2.43
C ASN A 116 -19.04 2.45 -1.02
N TYR A 117 -17.78 2.79 -0.84
CA TYR A 117 -17.14 2.97 0.45
C TYR A 117 -17.96 3.79 1.46
N TYR A 118 -18.48 4.91 1.05
CA TYR A 118 -19.28 5.80 1.91
C TYR A 118 -20.72 5.32 2.14
N GLN A 119 -21.16 4.21 1.51
CA GLN A 119 -22.55 3.74 1.55
C GLN A 119 -22.77 2.51 2.43
N HIS A 120 -21.69 1.74 2.74
CA HIS A 120 -21.77 0.55 3.58
C HIS A 120 -21.12 0.77 4.95
N GLU A 121 -21.40 -0.15 5.89
CA GLU A 121 -20.85 -0.16 7.26
C GLU A 121 -19.82 -1.29 7.42
N GLY A 122 -18.65 -1.13 6.83
CA GLY A 122 -17.51 -2.06 6.92
C GLY A 122 -17.55 -3.25 5.95
N ILE A 123 -18.72 -3.75 5.59
CA ILE A 123 -18.92 -4.87 4.67
C ILE A 123 -19.91 -4.47 3.59
N ASP A 124 -19.51 -4.62 2.33
CA ASP A 124 -20.42 -4.48 1.18
C ASP A 124 -20.92 -5.87 0.73
N PHE A 125 -22.10 -6.27 1.23
CA PHE A 125 -22.74 -7.53 0.85
C PHE A 125 -23.11 -7.58 -0.63
N ILE A 126 -23.41 -6.42 -1.24
CA ILE A 126 -23.76 -6.35 -2.66
C ILE A 126 -22.52 -6.57 -3.51
N ALA A 127 -21.39 -5.96 -3.13
CA ALA A 127 -20.12 -6.18 -3.79
C ALA A 127 -19.64 -7.62 -3.67
N ILE A 128 -19.79 -8.26 -2.51
CA ILE A 128 -19.46 -9.69 -2.31
C ILE A 128 -20.32 -10.58 -3.24
N LEU A 129 -21.63 -10.35 -3.28
CA LEU A 129 -22.52 -11.12 -4.14
C LEU A 129 -22.21 -10.92 -5.62
N SER A 130 -21.94 -9.67 -6.01
CA SER A 130 -21.54 -9.32 -7.38
C SER A 130 -20.22 -9.98 -7.76
N ALA A 131 -19.23 -9.98 -6.86
CA ALA A 131 -17.94 -10.63 -7.07
C ALA A 131 -18.09 -12.15 -7.26
N VAL A 132 -18.99 -12.81 -6.53
CA VAL A 132 -19.29 -14.24 -6.72
C VAL A 132 -19.87 -14.48 -8.11
N VAL A 133 -20.82 -13.66 -8.55
CA VAL A 133 -21.43 -13.78 -9.89
C VAL A 133 -20.42 -13.50 -11.00
N ASP A 134 -19.59 -12.47 -10.85
CA ASP A 134 -18.56 -12.08 -11.82
C ASP A 134 -17.47 -13.16 -11.92
N ASN A 135 -17.04 -13.74 -10.80
CA ASN A 135 -16.09 -14.85 -10.78
C ASN A 135 -16.63 -16.10 -11.48
N LEU A 136 -17.94 -16.40 -11.35
CA LEU A 136 -18.59 -17.49 -12.10
C LEU A 136 -18.63 -17.22 -13.61
N ARG A 137 -18.57 -15.96 -14.02
CA ARG A 137 -18.48 -15.52 -15.42
C ARG A 137 -17.05 -15.37 -15.94
N GLY A 138 -16.04 -15.73 -15.12
CA GLY A 138 -14.63 -15.60 -15.46
C GLY A 138 -14.05 -14.19 -15.30
N VAL A 139 -14.80 -13.26 -14.72
CA VAL A 139 -14.34 -11.90 -14.39
C VAL A 139 -13.86 -11.87 -12.95
N THR A 140 -12.57 -11.71 -12.73
CA THR A 140 -11.99 -11.65 -11.38
C THR A 140 -12.25 -10.27 -10.75
N ARG A 141 -13.26 -10.19 -9.87
CA ARG A 141 -13.56 -8.99 -9.09
C ARG A 141 -13.32 -9.26 -7.60
N GLY A 142 -12.72 -8.30 -6.90
CA GLY A 142 -12.55 -8.35 -5.43
C GLY A 142 -13.85 -7.93 -4.74
N GLY A 143 -14.20 -8.58 -3.62
CA GLY A 143 -15.33 -8.21 -2.79
C GLY A 143 -14.93 -7.75 -1.39
N SER A 144 -13.65 -7.37 -1.19
CA SER A 144 -13.15 -6.84 0.08
C SER A 144 -13.26 -5.33 0.09
N THR A 145 -13.80 -4.76 1.16
CA THR A 145 -13.90 -3.31 1.36
C THR A 145 -12.58 -2.73 1.84
N ILE A 146 -12.39 -1.41 1.73
CA ILE A 146 -11.23 -0.70 2.29
C ILE A 146 -11.14 -0.98 3.79
N THR A 147 -12.24 -0.88 4.54
CA THR A 147 -12.25 -1.16 5.98
C THR A 147 -11.84 -2.61 6.29
N SER A 148 -12.26 -3.58 5.48
CA SER A 148 -11.83 -4.98 5.66
C SER A 148 -10.36 -5.20 5.33
N GLN A 149 -9.79 -4.42 4.41
CA GLN A 149 -8.36 -4.44 4.12
C GLN A 149 -7.55 -3.86 5.29
N VAL A 150 -8.00 -2.75 5.89
CA VAL A 150 -7.42 -2.19 7.13
C VAL A 150 -7.49 -3.21 8.26
N ALA A 151 -8.64 -3.82 8.47
CA ALA A 151 -8.83 -4.85 9.49
C ALA A 151 -7.86 -6.02 9.31
N LYS A 152 -7.69 -6.50 8.08
CA LYS A 152 -6.75 -7.56 7.75
C LYS A 152 -5.30 -7.18 8.06
N GLN A 153 -4.85 -6.03 7.58
CA GLN A 153 -3.45 -5.63 7.66
C GLN A 153 -3.00 -5.28 9.07
N SER A 154 -3.88 -4.60 9.85
CA SER A 154 -3.50 -4.05 11.13
C SER A 154 -3.83 -4.95 12.33
N PHE A 155 -4.81 -5.88 12.19
CA PHE A 155 -5.36 -6.55 13.36
C PHE A 155 -5.51 -8.08 13.23
N VAL A 156 -5.63 -8.63 12.01
CA VAL A 156 -6.02 -10.04 11.82
C VAL A 156 -4.90 -10.93 11.27
N GLY A 157 -3.97 -10.36 10.48
CA GLY A 157 -2.84 -11.10 9.88
C GLY A 157 -3.20 -11.87 8.60
N ASP A 158 -2.23 -12.64 8.07
CA ASP A 158 -2.25 -13.17 6.70
C ASP A 158 -2.67 -14.65 6.54
N GLU A 159 -2.98 -15.37 7.63
CA GLU A 159 -3.35 -16.78 7.56
C GLU A 159 -4.63 -16.99 6.73
N ILE A 160 -4.56 -17.82 5.68
CA ILE A 160 -5.69 -18.04 4.78
C ILE A 160 -6.68 -19.02 5.41
N SER A 161 -7.77 -18.49 5.99
CA SER A 161 -8.83 -19.31 6.57
C SER A 161 -10.20 -18.61 6.52
N ILE A 162 -11.29 -19.38 6.59
CA ILE A 162 -12.65 -18.84 6.73
C ILE A 162 -12.74 -18.05 8.05
N ARG A 163 -12.09 -18.53 9.11
CA ARG A 163 -12.05 -17.87 10.41
C ARG A 163 -11.45 -16.46 10.31
N ARG A 164 -10.39 -16.30 9.52
CA ARG A 164 -9.80 -14.99 9.24
C ARG A 164 -10.80 -14.04 8.56
N LYS A 165 -11.56 -14.52 7.56
CA LYS A 165 -12.57 -13.70 6.88
C LYS A 165 -13.69 -13.24 7.80
N VAL A 166 -14.09 -14.07 8.75
CA VAL A 166 -15.05 -13.67 9.78
C VAL A 166 -14.44 -12.67 10.75
N ALA A 167 -13.20 -12.89 11.18
CA ALA A 167 -12.47 -11.94 12.02
C ALA A 167 -12.28 -10.57 11.33
N GLU A 168 -11.91 -10.55 10.05
CA GLU A 168 -11.84 -9.32 9.25
C GLU A 168 -13.18 -8.57 9.26
N ALA A 169 -14.29 -9.29 9.07
CA ALA A 169 -15.62 -8.69 9.06
C ALA A 169 -16.02 -8.09 10.42
N VAL A 170 -15.75 -8.81 11.52
CA VAL A 170 -16.02 -8.34 12.89
C VAL A 170 -15.17 -7.10 13.22
N VAL A 171 -13.87 -7.15 12.92
CA VAL A 171 -12.97 -6.01 13.16
C VAL A 171 -13.35 -4.83 12.26
N ALA A 172 -13.73 -5.06 11.00
CA ALA A 172 -14.16 -4.00 10.09
C ALA A 172 -15.43 -3.29 10.63
N ALA A 173 -16.42 -4.04 11.12
CA ALA A 173 -17.63 -3.47 11.72
C ALA A 173 -17.29 -2.66 13.00
N GLU A 174 -16.35 -3.14 13.82
CA GLU A 174 -15.95 -2.43 15.02
C GLU A 174 -15.13 -1.15 14.71
N LEU A 175 -14.31 -1.17 13.65
CA LEU A 175 -13.62 0.03 13.16
C LEU A 175 -14.62 1.10 12.71
N GLU A 176 -15.64 0.71 11.91
CA GLU A 176 -16.69 1.64 11.46
C GLU A 176 -17.55 2.20 12.63
N ARG A 177 -17.65 1.46 13.71
CA ARG A 177 -18.32 1.93 14.93
C ARG A 177 -17.49 2.98 15.69
N ARG A 178 -16.17 2.87 15.66
CA ARG A 178 -15.24 3.75 16.43
C ARG A 178 -14.76 4.96 15.66
N TYR A 179 -14.58 4.81 14.35
CA TYR A 179 -13.96 5.80 13.49
C TYR A 179 -14.90 6.23 12.37
N THR A 180 -14.76 7.46 11.92
CA THR A 180 -15.45 7.93 10.72
C THR A 180 -14.84 7.30 9.47
N LYS A 181 -15.60 7.28 8.38
CA LYS A 181 -15.11 6.83 7.06
C LYS A 181 -13.83 7.55 6.65
N ASP A 182 -13.77 8.87 6.88
CA ASP A 182 -12.59 9.67 6.54
C ASP A 182 -11.37 9.29 7.37
N GLN A 183 -11.52 8.99 8.66
CA GLN A 183 -10.43 8.53 9.51
C GLN A 183 -9.92 7.15 9.07
N ILE A 184 -10.81 6.23 8.72
CA ILE A 184 -10.42 4.91 8.20
C ILE A 184 -9.70 5.05 6.86
N LEU A 185 -10.21 5.91 5.96
CA LEU A 185 -9.60 6.14 4.67
C LEU A 185 -8.23 6.82 4.79
N GLU A 186 -8.10 7.81 5.69
CA GLU A 186 -6.82 8.46 5.98
C GLU A 186 -5.79 7.45 6.49
N TYR A 187 -6.19 6.59 7.42
CA TYR A 187 -5.33 5.51 7.89
C TYR A 187 -4.95 4.55 6.76
N TYR A 188 -5.90 4.17 5.91
CA TYR A 188 -5.68 3.28 4.77
C TYR A 188 -4.64 3.83 3.81
N ILE A 189 -4.82 5.06 3.32
CA ILE A 189 -3.91 5.69 2.34
C ILE A 189 -2.49 5.87 2.88
N ASN A 190 -2.31 5.91 4.20
CA ASN A 190 -1.03 6.10 4.87
C ASN A 190 -0.37 4.79 5.33
N SER A 191 -1.13 3.71 5.47
CA SER A 191 -0.62 2.44 6.01
C SER A 191 -0.35 1.37 4.97
N ILE A 192 -1.03 1.41 3.82
CA ILE A 192 -0.94 0.36 2.81
C ILE A 192 0.40 0.36 2.07
N TYR A 193 0.86 -0.83 1.71
CA TYR A 193 2.07 -1.02 0.91
C TYR A 193 1.79 -0.87 -0.59
N TRP A 194 2.52 0.04 -1.23
CA TRP A 194 2.39 0.38 -2.65
C TRP A 194 3.50 -0.24 -3.51
N GLY A 195 4.37 -1.06 -2.95
CA GLY A 195 5.53 -1.62 -3.66
C GLY A 195 6.78 -0.74 -3.56
N ALA A 196 7.91 -1.25 -4.04
CA ALA A 196 9.20 -0.58 -4.06
C ALA A 196 9.65 0.02 -2.70
N GLY A 197 9.19 -0.55 -1.57
CA GLY A 197 9.48 -0.02 -0.23
C GLY A 197 8.54 1.10 0.21
N ALA A 198 7.66 1.62 -0.65
CA ALA A 198 6.77 2.72 -0.33
C ALA A 198 5.54 2.24 0.49
N TYR A 199 5.37 2.83 1.66
CA TYR A 199 4.19 2.70 2.50
C TYR A 199 3.48 4.04 2.60
N GLY A 200 2.23 4.08 2.18
CA GLY A 200 1.45 5.31 2.06
C GLY A 200 1.50 5.95 0.69
N LEU A 201 0.47 6.74 0.43
CA LEU A 201 0.20 7.35 -0.88
C LEU A 201 1.25 8.39 -1.26
N GLN A 202 1.68 9.23 -0.30
CA GLN A 202 2.68 10.26 -0.54
C GLN A 202 4.03 9.63 -0.89
N SER A 203 4.48 8.63 -0.12
CA SER A 203 5.71 7.88 -0.40
C SER A 203 5.66 7.18 -1.77
N ALA A 204 4.48 6.64 -2.14
CA ALA A 204 4.29 6.03 -3.45
C ALA A 204 4.34 7.06 -4.59
N SER A 205 3.76 8.24 -4.40
CA SER A 205 3.83 9.35 -5.36
C SER A 205 5.28 9.77 -5.59
N SER A 206 6.05 9.95 -4.52
CA SER A 206 7.47 10.28 -4.58
C SER A 206 8.29 9.19 -5.26
N GLU A 207 8.07 7.90 -4.90
CA GLU A 207 8.83 6.76 -5.41
C GLU A 207 8.62 6.53 -6.91
N TYR A 208 7.37 6.61 -7.38
CA TYR A 208 7.06 6.26 -8.77
C TYR A 208 7.06 7.44 -9.73
N PHE A 209 6.85 8.66 -9.23
CA PHE A 209 6.69 9.85 -10.08
C PHE A 209 7.61 11.00 -9.68
N ASN A 210 8.31 10.93 -8.55
CA ASN A 210 9.11 12.02 -7.97
C ASN A 210 8.27 13.30 -7.82
N LYS A 211 7.03 13.13 -7.32
CA LYS A 211 6.02 14.20 -7.17
C LYS A 211 5.38 14.15 -5.81
N ASP A 212 4.97 15.32 -5.33
CA ASP A 212 3.98 15.40 -4.27
C ASP A 212 2.63 14.85 -4.77
N VAL A 213 1.82 14.28 -3.87
CA VAL A 213 0.51 13.71 -4.23
C VAL A 213 -0.43 14.75 -4.85
N THR A 214 -0.26 16.01 -4.48
CA THR A 214 -1.04 17.14 -5.02
C THR A 214 -0.72 17.45 -6.48
N GLU A 215 0.41 16.99 -6.98
CA GLU A 215 0.90 17.21 -8.34
C GLU A 215 0.60 16.03 -9.29
N LEU A 216 0.00 14.96 -8.76
CA LEU A 216 -0.35 13.79 -9.57
C LEU A 216 -1.37 14.14 -10.65
N THR A 217 -1.21 13.53 -11.81
CA THR A 217 -2.21 13.52 -12.88
C THR A 217 -3.18 12.35 -12.71
N LEU A 218 -4.30 12.37 -13.41
CA LEU A 218 -5.31 11.31 -13.33
C LEU A 218 -4.77 9.94 -13.75
N ASP A 219 -3.95 9.88 -14.78
CA ASP A 219 -3.32 8.66 -15.27
C ASP A 219 -2.25 8.14 -14.30
N GLU A 220 -1.53 9.02 -13.62
CA GLU A 220 -0.57 8.67 -12.56
C GLU A 220 -1.30 8.12 -11.33
N ALA A 221 -2.37 8.77 -10.87
CA ALA A 221 -3.21 8.28 -9.78
C ALA A 221 -3.80 6.90 -10.10
N ALA A 222 -4.32 6.71 -11.33
CA ALA A 222 -4.82 5.40 -11.77
C ALA A 222 -3.70 4.33 -11.82
N THR A 223 -2.48 4.73 -12.17
CA THR A 223 -1.31 3.83 -12.16
C THR A 223 -0.98 3.38 -10.72
N LEU A 224 -0.92 4.31 -9.76
CA LEU A 224 -0.68 3.97 -8.36
C LEU A 224 -1.71 2.96 -7.84
N VAL A 225 -2.97 3.20 -8.07
CA VAL A 225 -4.04 2.33 -7.57
C VAL A 225 -3.95 0.91 -8.14
N VAL A 226 -3.47 0.74 -9.37
CA VAL A 226 -3.20 -0.61 -9.94
C VAL A 226 -2.17 -1.37 -9.12
N ILE A 227 -1.15 -0.70 -8.60
CA ILE A 227 -0.03 -1.32 -7.89
C ILE A 227 -0.49 -1.95 -6.56
N ILE A 228 -1.41 -1.31 -5.83
CA ILE A 228 -1.92 -1.79 -4.52
C ILE A 228 -2.37 -3.24 -4.58
N ARG A 229 -3.06 -3.62 -5.63
CA ARG A 229 -3.66 -4.95 -5.77
C ARG A 229 -2.65 -6.09 -5.68
N SER A 230 -1.47 -5.90 -6.24
CA SER A 230 -0.36 -6.86 -6.19
C SER A 230 0.93 -6.17 -6.64
N PRO A 231 1.69 -5.54 -5.73
CA PRO A 231 2.84 -4.71 -6.07
C PRO A 231 3.93 -5.46 -6.86
N ALA A 232 4.13 -6.75 -6.57
CA ALA A 232 5.10 -7.55 -7.31
C ALA A 232 4.63 -7.85 -8.74
N TYR A 233 3.32 -8.09 -8.94
CA TYR A 233 2.73 -8.44 -10.24
C TYR A 233 2.50 -7.20 -11.11
N TYR A 234 2.14 -6.07 -10.53
CA TYR A 234 1.90 -4.80 -11.20
C TYR A 234 3.06 -3.80 -11.00
N ASN A 235 4.30 -4.30 -10.94
CA ASN A 235 5.47 -3.42 -10.89
C ASN A 235 5.65 -2.69 -12.23
N PRO A 236 5.49 -1.35 -12.30
CA PRO A 236 5.49 -0.62 -13.56
C PRO A 236 6.87 -0.57 -14.24
N ARG A 237 7.96 -0.69 -13.47
CA ARG A 237 9.32 -0.75 -14.01
C ARG A 237 9.63 -2.11 -14.65
N LYS A 238 8.95 -3.20 -14.21
CA LYS A 238 9.17 -4.56 -14.73
C LYS A 238 8.13 -4.97 -15.77
N TYR A 239 6.90 -4.53 -15.60
CA TYR A 239 5.75 -4.99 -16.38
C TYR A 239 4.87 -3.81 -16.86
N PRO A 240 5.44 -2.83 -17.61
CA PRO A 240 4.74 -1.60 -17.99
C PRO A 240 3.46 -1.85 -18.78
N ASP A 241 3.46 -2.79 -19.73
CA ASP A 241 2.29 -3.09 -20.57
C ASP A 241 1.11 -3.60 -19.72
N ARG A 242 1.38 -4.46 -18.76
CA ARG A 242 0.37 -5.00 -17.84
C ARG A 242 -0.24 -3.93 -16.95
N VAL A 243 0.60 -3.02 -16.47
CA VAL A 243 0.16 -1.89 -15.66
C VAL A 243 -0.67 -0.93 -16.51
N LEU A 244 -0.25 -0.65 -17.74
CA LEU A 244 -0.97 0.21 -18.67
C LEU A 244 -2.36 -0.35 -19.00
N GLU A 245 -2.47 -1.64 -19.29
CA GLU A 245 -3.75 -2.31 -19.54
C GLU A 245 -4.67 -2.15 -18.32
N ARG A 246 -4.18 -2.48 -17.13
CA ARG A 246 -4.98 -2.41 -15.92
C ARG A 246 -5.32 -0.97 -15.50
N ARG A 247 -4.43 0.00 -15.72
CA ARG A 247 -4.71 1.42 -15.55
C ARG A 247 -5.91 1.85 -16.39
N ASN A 248 -5.93 1.41 -17.64
CA ASN A 248 -7.02 1.72 -18.54
C ASN A 248 -8.35 1.11 -18.09
N ASP A 249 -8.35 -0.11 -17.50
CA ASP A 249 -9.55 -0.68 -16.88
C ASP A 249 -10.05 0.18 -15.71
N VAL A 250 -9.16 0.68 -14.85
CA VAL A 250 -9.53 1.59 -13.75
C VAL A 250 -10.18 2.85 -14.29
N LEU A 251 -9.61 3.46 -15.33
CA LEU A 251 -10.19 4.64 -15.98
C LEU A 251 -11.56 4.35 -16.60
N ASP A 252 -11.77 3.16 -17.18
CA ASP A 252 -13.06 2.73 -17.71
C ASP A 252 -14.12 2.61 -16.60
N VAL A 253 -13.72 2.08 -15.43
CA VAL A 253 -14.60 2.03 -14.25
C VAL A 253 -14.93 3.45 -13.77
N MET A 254 -13.95 4.34 -13.68
CA MET A 254 -14.17 5.73 -13.26
C MET A 254 -15.15 6.47 -14.16
N LEU A 255 -15.06 6.25 -15.48
CA LEU A 255 -16.02 6.82 -16.43
C LEU A 255 -17.42 6.23 -16.22
N LYS A 256 -17.51 4.90 -16.08
CA LYS A 256 -18.79 4.19 -15.89
C LYS A 256 -19.51 4.62 -14.61
N GLU A 257 -18.76 4.78 -13.52
CA GLU A 257 -19.31 5.21 -12.22
C GLU A 257 -19.49 6.74 -12.12
N GLY A 258 -19.12 7.51 -13.16
CA GLY A 258 -19.35 8.95 -13.23
C GLY A 258 -18.33 9.81 -12.46
N PHE A 259 -17.21 9.24 -12.03
CA PHE A 259 -16.13 9.98 -11.37
C PHE A 259 -15.37 10.90 -12.31
N ILE A 260 -15.33 10.58 -13.60
CA ILE A 260 -14.69 11.37 -14.66
C ILE A 260 -15.60 11.49 -15.88
N VAL A 261 -15.35 12.51 -16.70
CA VAL A 261 -16.05 12.71 -17.96
C VAL A 261 -15.23 12.15 -19.14
N ASP A 262 -15.88 11.93 -20.29
CA ASP A 262 -15.30 11.30 -21.47
C ASP A 262 -14.01 11.97 -21.98
N ILE A 263 -13.89 13.29 -21.89
CA ILE A 263 -12.66 14.01 -22.28
C ILE A 263 -11.48 13.68 -21.36
N GLN A 264 -11.71 13.59 -20.03
CA GLN A 264 -10.69 13.23 -19.05
C GLN A 264 -10.27 11.78 -19.22
N HIS A 265 -11.23 10.88 -19.42
CA HIS A 265 -11.00 9.47 -19.71
C HIS A 265 -10.08 9.26 -20.92
N ARG A 266 -10.43 9.86 -22.05
CA ARG A 266 -9.63 9.75 -23.28
C ARG A 266 -8.23 10.33 -23.11
N SER A 267 -8.11 11.49 -22.47
CA SER A 267 -6.80 12.11 -22.21
C SER A 267 -5.92 11.22 -21.35
N ALA A 268 -6.45 10.70 -20.25
CA ALA A 268 -5.71 9.84 -19.33
C ALA A 268 -5.31 8.49 -19.95
N LYS A 269 -6.17 7.90 -20.80
CA LYS A 269 -5.82 6.65 -21.53
C LYS A 269 -4.72 6.84 -22.58
N LEU A 270 -4.62 8.02 -23.18
CA LEU A 270 -3.58 8.34 -24.16
C LEU A 270 -2.25 8.75 -23.51
N ALA A 271 -2.25 9.10 -22.25
CA ALA A 271 -1.05 9.48 -21.52
C ALA A 271 -0.05 8.31 -21.47
N PRO A 272 1.24 8.55 -21.80
CA PRO A 272 2.26 7.51 -21.69
C PRO A 272 2.47 7.11 -20.22
N LEU A 273 2.89 5.87 -19.99
CA LEU A 273 3.32 5.44 -18.66
C LEU A 273 4.76 5.89 -18.44
N THR A 274 4.93 7.00 -17.73
CA THR A 274 6.24 7.55 -17.40
C THR A 274 6.50 7.33 -15.91
N ILE A 275 7.45 6.45 -15.58
CA ILE A 275 7.84 6.14 -14.21
C ILE A 275 9.19 6.76 -13.95
N ALA A 276 9.33 7.45 -12.82
CA ALA A 276 10.60 7.97 -12.38
C ALA A 276 11.61 6.83 -12.12
N GLU A 277 12.87 7.11 -12.38
CA GLU A 277 13.94 6.23 -11.90
C GLU A 277 13.82 6.10 -10.38
N PRO A 278 14.18 4.93 -9.82
CA PRO A 278 14.17 4.78 -8.38
C PRO A 278 14.87 5.96 -7.73
N ASN A 279 14.21 6.61 -6.79
CA ASN A 279 14.84 7.67 -6.02
C ASN A 279 15.94 7.01 -5.17
N THR A 280 17.09 6.80 -5.80
CA THR A 280 18.33 6.65 -5.06
C THR A 280 18.59 8.03 -4.49
N LEU A 281 17.87 8.42 -3.38
CA LEU A 281 18.26 9.54 -2.57
C LEU A 281 19.75 9.34 -2.32
N SER A 282 20.37 9.92 -3.25
CA SER A 282 21.76 10.07 -3.55
C SER A 282 22.71 9.20 -2.72
N ASN A 283 23.29 8.22 -3.36
CA ASN A 283 24.66 7.78 -3.11
C ASN A 283 25.70 8.92 -3.01
N LYS A 284 25.25 10.19 -3.01
CA LYS A 284 26.14 11.35 -2.98
C LYS A 284 26.89 11.49 -1.65
N ALA A 285 26.32 10.96 -0.56
CA ALA A 285 26.97 10.96 0.74
C ALA A 285 26.42 9.83 1.65
N GLU A 286 26.20 8.64 1.11
CA GLU A 286 25.72 7.46 1.85
C GLU A 286 26.56 7.16 3.10
N HIS A 287 27.87 7.33 3.00
CA HIS A 287 28.79 7.15 4.13
C HIS A 287 28.60 8.21 5.22
N VAL A 288 28.15 9.44 4.89
CA VAL A 288 27.79 10.48 5.87
C VAL A 288 26.54 10.07 6.62
N SER A 289 25.49 9.66 5.89
CA SER A 289 24.24 9.17 6.48
C SER A 289 24.48 7.95 7.37
N ALA A 290 25.29 7.00 6.90
CA ALA A 290 25.67 5.82 7.67
C ALA A 290 26.39 6.17 8.97
N GLU A 291 27.32 7.12 8.93
CA GLU A 291 28.05 7.57 10.13
C GLU A 291 27.13 8.34 11.10
N VAL A 292 26.25 9.20 10.59
CA VAL A 292 25.23 9.89 11.41
C VAL A 292 24.34 8.86 12.11
N ARG A 293 23.79 7.90 11.37
CA ARG A 293 22.96 6.82 11.89
C ARG A 293 23.72 6.00 12.95
N ARG A 294 24.97 5.63 12.66
CA ARG A 294 25.82 4.88 13.59
C ARG A 294 26.03 5.64 14.90
N ARG A 295 26.30 6.95 14.85
CA ARG A 295 26.47 7.80 16.04
C ARG A 295 25.18 7.92 16.83
N LEU A 296 24.08 8.27 16.20
CA LEU A 296 22.78 8.41 16.88
C LEU A 296 22.39 7.15 17.65
N LEU A 297 22.65 5.98 17.07
CA LEU A 297 22.32 4.72 17.70
C LEU A 297 23.29 4.31 18.82
N ASN A 298 24.58 4.60 18.70
CA ASN A 298 25.60 3.98 19.57
C ASN A 298 26.38 4.95 20.45
N ASP A 299 26.45 6.25 20.10
CA ASP A 299 27.25 7.21 20.86
C ASP A 299 26.49 7.62 22.15
N PRO A 300 27.16 7.57 23.32
CA PRO A 300 26.58 7.98 24.61
C PRO A 300 26.04 9.43 24.63
N GLN A 301 26.57 10.33 23.84
CA GLN A 301 26.10 11.72 23.78
C GLN A 301 24.64 11.85 23.32
N PHE A 302 24.13 10.84 22.59
CA PHE A 302 22.74 10.79 22.12
C PHE A 302 21.82 9.95 23.04
N ALA A 303 22.20 9.74 24.31
CA ALA A 303 21.36 9.03 25.27
C ALA A 303 19.97 9.68 25.51
N VAL A 304 19.79 10.94 25.09
CA VAL A 304 18.50 11.62 25.09
C VAL A 304 17.47 10.93 24.17
N LEU A 305 17.92 10.22 23.13
CA LEU A 305 17.06 9.45 22.23
C LEU A 305 16.58 8.12 22.84
N GLY A 306 17.30 7.65 23.88
CA GLY A 306 17.01 6.40 24.57
C GLY A 306 18.24 5.85 25.27
N SER A 307 18.00 5.08 26.33
CA SER A 307 19.07 4.42 27.11
C SER A 307 19.59 3.15 26.44
N THR A 308 18.76 2.54 25.60
CA THR A 308 19.06 1.33 24.84
C THR A 308 19.07 1.61 23.33
N ASN A 309 19.71 0.71 22.57
CA ASN A 309 19.70 0.81 21.11
C ASN A 309 18.28 0.69 20.53
N GLU A 310 17.42 -0.15 21.11
CA GLU A 310 16.03 -0.32 20.69
C GLU A 310 15.18 0.93 20.95
N GLU A 311 15.37 1.59 22.11
CA GLU A 311 14.70 2.87 22.37
C GLU A 311 15.15 3.96 21.38
N ARG A 312 16.43 4.00 21.04
CA ARG A 312 16.97 4.93 20.06
C ARG A 312 16.48 4.65 18.66
N LYS A 313 16.39 3.38 18.25
CA LYS A 313 15.76 3.00 16.97
C LYS A 313 14.32 3.47 16.91
N LYS A 314 13.54 3.22 17.96
CA LYS A 314 12.17 3.70 18.05
C LYS A 314 12.07 5.22 17.93
N ALA A 315 12.94 5.96 18.62
CA ALA A 315 12.98 7.42 18.54
C ALA A 315 13.31 7.95 17.13
N LEU A 316 14.19 7.25 16.41
CA LEU A 316 14.67 7.68 15.09
C LEU A 316 13.78 7.22 13.93
N PHE A 317 13.31 5.98 13.99
CA PHE A 317 12.62 5.34 12.87
C PHE A 317 11.12 5.13 13.13
N GLY A 318 10.68 5.37 14.38
CA GLY A 318 9.31 5.10 14.81
C GLY A 318 9.07 3.64 15.14
N CYS A 319 7.79 3.29 15.21
CA CYS A 319 7.35 1.96 15.60
C CYS A 319 7.54 0.94 14.49
N PRO A 320 8.08 -0.26 14.79
CA PRO A 320 8.05 -1.38 13.85
C PRO A 320 6.61 -1.72 13.43
N SER A 321 6.44 -2.16 12.19
CA SER A 321 5.10 -2.46 11.63
C SER A 321 4.38 -3.62 12.32
N ASP A 322 5.12 -4.48 13.02
CA ASP A 322 4.64 -5.66 13.72
C ASP A 322 4.42 -5.43 15.24
N ASP A 323 4.83 -4.27 15.77
CA ASP A 323 4.63 -3.91 17.18
C ASP A 323 3.40 -3.01 17.38
N THR A 324 2.23 -3.62 17.56
CA THR A 324 0.97 -2.93 17.86
C THR A 324 0.93 -2.25 19.22
N SER A 325 1.88 -2.55 20.11
CA SER A 325 2.00 -1.92 21.44
C SER A 325 2.84 -0.64 21.41
N CYS A 326 3.57 -0.43 20.35
CA CYS A 326 4.43 0.71 20.15
C CYS A 326 3.61 1.95 19.74
N THR A 327 3.86 3.08 20.38
CA THR A 327 3.18 4.35 20.08
C THR A 327 4.19 5.43 19.77
N GLY A 328 4.10 6.00 18.56
CA GLY A 328 4.89 7.15 18.15
C GLY A 328 6.36 6.85 17.91
N GLY A 329 7.10 7.89 17.57
CA GLY A 329 8.53 7.86 17.24
C GLY A 329 8.77 8.27 15.79
N GLY A 330 10.04 8.58 15.45
CA GLY A 330 10.39 9.23 14.19
C GLY A 330 10.07 10.73 14.19
N GLY A 331 10.04 11.34 13.00
CA GLY A 331 9.72 12.75 12.82
C GLY A 331 10.79 13.71 13.35
N LEU A 332 12.02 13.24 13.58
CA LEU A 332 13.11 14.07 14.05
C LEU A 332 13.80 14.76 12.87
N THR A 333 14.12 16.03 13.05
CA THR A 333 15.04 16.75 12.15
C THR A 333 16.44 16.72 12.74
N ILE A 334 17.38 16.11 12.02
CA ILE A 334 18.78 15.94 12.43
C ILE A 334 19.63 16.86 11.58
N GLU A 335 20.05 17.98 12.18
CA GLU A 335 20.93 18.94 11.51
C GLU A 335 22.39 18.50 11.60
N ILE A 336 23.08 18.48 10.47
CA ILE A 336 24.51 18.16 10.40
C ILE A 336 25.31 19.34 9.84
N THR A 337 26.60 19.32 10.09
CA THR A 337 27.50 20.38 9.67
C THR A 337 27.99 20.26 8.23
N VAL A 338 27.73 19.12 7.57
CA VAL A 338 28.15 18.91 6.19
C VAL A 338 27.34 19.82 5.27
N ASN A 339 28.04 20.42 4.32
CA ASN A 339 27.47 21.22 3.24
C ASN A 339 27.38 20.38 1.99
N LEU A 340 26.17 20.19 1.46
CA LEU A 340 25.93 19.25 0.37
C LEU A 340 26.51 19.71 -0.97
N GLU A 341 26.55 21.01 -1.21
CA GLU A 341 27.17 21.58 -2.42
C GLU A 341 28.69 21.31 -2.43
N LEU A 342 29.38 21.59 -1.29
CA LEU A 342 30.79 21.28 -1.15
C LEU A 342 31.10 19.79 -1.19
N GLN A 343 30.23 18.98 -0.61
CA GLN A 343 30.30 17.50 -0.64
C GLN A 343 30.24 16.97 -2.07
N ASN A 344 29.29 17.46 -2.86
CA ASN A 344 29.17 17.09 -4.26
C ASN A 344 30.41 17.48 -5.06
N HIS A 345 30.91 18.68 -4.86
CA HIS A 345 32.13 19.12 -5.53
C HIS A 345 33.34 18.25 -5.14
N ALA A 346 33.47 17.89 -3.88
CA ALA A 346 34.54 16.99 -3.43
C ALA A 346 34.45 15.62 -4.08
N ASN A 347 33.23 15.06 -4.20
CA ASN A 347 32.99 13.81 -4.91
C ASN A 347 33.37 13.91 -6.39
N GLU A 348 33.06 15.02 -7.07
CA GLU A 348 33.45 15.23 -8.45
C GLU A 348 34.98 15.28 -8.61
N VAL A 349 35.69 15.95 -7.68
CA VAL A 349 37.13 15.99 -7.66
C VAL A 349 37.73 14.60 -7.46
N LEU A 350 37.20 13.81 -6.51
CA LEU A 350 37.63 12.44 -6.30
C LEU A 350 37.43 11.59 -7.56
N ASN A 351 36.23 11.62 -8.14
CA ASN A 351 35.92 10.85 -9.36
C ASN A 351 36.81 11.25 -10.55
N LYS A 352 37.25 12.49 -10.59
CA LYS A 352 38.16 12.97 -11.65
C LYS A 352 39.61 12.53 -11.46
N TRP A 353 40.10 12.46 -10.22
CA TRP A 353 41.50 12.26 -9.93
C TRP A 353 41.85 10.88 -9.40
N VAL A 354 40.87 10.14 -8.87
CA VAL A 354 41.03 8.74 -8.43
C VAL A 354 40.58 7.84 -9.56
N PRO A 355 41.49 7.05 -10.18
CA PRO A 355 41.10 6.16 -11.30
C PRO A 355 40.10 5.11 -10.83
N SER A 356 39.10 4.85 -11.65
CA SER A 356 38.08 3.80 -11.38
C SER A 356 38.64 2.39 -11.52
N GLU A 357 39.73 2.22 -12.28
CA GLU A 357 40.43 0.94 -12.52
C GLU A 357 41.93 1.18 -12.63
N ILE A 358 42.73 0.32 -12.01
CA ILE A 358 44.13 0.20 -12.31
C ILE A 358 44.23 -0.81 -13.46
N VAL A 359 44.58 -0.31 -14.64
CA VAL A 359 44.84 -1.16 -15.79
C VAL A 359 46.31 -1.57 -15.74
N ASP A 360 46.67 -2.50 -14.87
CA ASP A 360 47.94 -3.18 -14.97
C ASP A 360 47.71 -4.54 -15.66
N THR A 361 48.20 -4.66 -16.89
CA THR A 361 48.00 -5.83 -17.76
C THR A 361 48.92 -7.01 -17.39
N GLU A 362 49.73 -6.86 -16.34
CA GLU A 362 50.73 -7.88 -15.96
C GLU A 362 50.36 -8.68 -14.69
N LEU A 363 49.23 -8.36 -14.02
CA LEU A 363 48.82 -9.03 -12.79
C LEU A 363 47.73 -10.08 -13.02
N GLU A 364 47.93 -11.28 -12.48
CA GLU A 364 46.95 -12.39 -12.56
C GLU A 364 45.76 -12.25 -11.60
N GLU A 365 45.81 -11.31 -10.63
CA GLU A 365 44.68 -11.01 -9.70
C GLU A 365 44.29 -9.52 -9.79
N PRO A 366 43.01 -9.19 -9.68
CA PRO A 366 42.55 -7.81 -9.70
C PRO A 366 43.09 -7.05 -8.47
N GLU A 367 43.85 -5.99 -8.71
CA GLU A 367 44.25 -5.08 -7.63
C GLU A 367 43.06 -4.39 -6.96
N PRO A 368 43.13 -4.10 -5.65
CA PRO A 368 42.10 -3.35 -4.97
C PRO A 368 41.98 -1.97 -5.61
N LYS A 369 40.74 -1.55 -5.86
CA LYS A 369 40.44 -0.23 -6.44
C LYS A 369 41.07 0.86 -5.57
N PRO A 370 41.76 1.86 -6.17
CA PRO A 370 42.30 2.97 -5.42
C PRO A 370 41.14 3.74 -4.74
N THR A 371 41.38 4.18 -3.52
CA THR A 371 40.46 4.99 -2.76
C THR A 371 41.07 6.34 -2.43
N GLY A 372 40.29 7.39 -2.49
CA GLY A 372 40.63 8.71 -2.07
C GLY A 372 39.69 9.24 -1.00
N VAL A 373 40.16 10.13 -0.16
CA VAL A 373 39.35 10.79 0.88
C VAL A 373 39.61 12.28 0.84
N ILE A 374 38.54 13.07 0.91
CA ILE A 374 38.59 14.50 1.13
C ILE A 374 37.82 14.84 2.41
N THR A 375 38.48 15.44 3.37
CA THR A 375 37.82 15.97 4.57
C THR A 375 38.07 17.46 4.68
N LEU A 376 37.00 18.25 4.75
CA LEU A 376 37.07 19.69 4.98
C LEU A 376 36.59 20.00 6.40
N ILE A 377 37.42 20.68 7.16
CA ILE A 377 37.11 21.06 8.54
C ILE A 377 37.15 22.59 8.65
N ASN A 378 36.08 23.15 9.19
CA ASN A 378 36.04 24.58 9.52
C ASN A 378 37.03 24.88 10.65
N ASN A 379 38.02 25.68 10.36
CA ASN A 379 39.12 25.98 11.30
C ASN A 379 38.73 26.87 12.50
N LYS A 380 37.52 27.45 12.46
CA LYS A 380 37.01 28.30 13.56
C LYS A 380 36.11 27.49 14.51
N THR A 381 35.31 26.57 13.97
CA THR A 381 34.32 25.82 14.73
C THR A 381 34.75 24.38 15.02
N GLY A 382 35.70 23.83 14.24
CA GLY A 382 36.05 22.42 14.26
C GLY A 382 35.04 21.51 13.58
N ALA A 383 33.99 22.07 12.97
CA ALA A 383 32.93 21.31 12.30
C ALA A 383 33.47 20.68 11.01
N ILE A 384 33.04 19.43 10.74
CA ILE A 384 33.28 18.75 9.46
C ILE A 384 32.23 19.23 8.46
N GLU A 385 32.70 19.91 7.40
CA GLU A 385 31.83 20.43 6.33
C GLU A 385 31.81 19.52 5.10
N VAL A 386 32.82 18.69 4.92
CA VAL A 386 32.92 17.68 3.85
C VAL A 386 33.56 16.42 4.39
N MET A 387 33.02 15.30 3.98
CA MET A 387 33.56 13.97 4.21
C MET A 387 33.30 13.14 2.94
N ALA A 388 34.20 13.16 2.01
CA ALA A 388 34.09 12.50 0.71
C ALA A 388 35.12 11.37 0.57
#